data_5b51b46178fe98331e31614fdf442698
#
_entry.id   5b51b46178fe98331e31614fdf442698
#
_cell.length_a   1.000
_cell.length_b   1.000
_cell.length_c   1.000
_cell.angle_alpha   90.00
_cell.angle_beta   90.00
_cell.angle_gamma   90.00
#
_symmetry.space_group_name_H-M   'P 1'
#
loop_
_entity.id
_entity.type
_entity.pdbx_description
1 polymer ?
#
loop_
_entity_poly.entity_id
_entity_poly.type
_entity_poly.pdbx_seq_one_letter_code
_entity_poly.pdbx_strand_id
1 'polypeptide(L)'
;IEIMPVAAFPGKRNWGYDGVSPYAVQASYGGPNGLKRLVNAAHEIGLGVMLDVVYNHLGNEGNYLRLFGPYFTDRHKTPWSEAINYDQPGSEGVRRYFAENALYWIREYHMDGLRLDAVQTIQDNSPKHILAEIKEDVAALAEEIGRSVCVIAESDENDERLVLPQNAGYGLDAVWSDDFHHAIHAFLTGERKGYYQDFGRPEQIVRALQEGFVFQGEPFQFWGGRPRGASSLHMPLPAHVICVQNHDQVGNRAQGERLTALVPRGARMLAAALLLLAPQMPLLFMGQEYDEPNPFQFFTDYGDPALQKAVSEGRRNEFKDFDFEDVPDPQAPSTFERSKLNWQLTEGENLMLDWYSSLIGLRKKYVVSAERTCKAELVDGVIQMRLPAEEPVLKVFARISGEAELPGPGAGWEKVLAEEADGFAVSVWVEAVDGR
;
A
#
# COMPACT_ATOMS: atom_id res chain seq x y z
N ILE A 1 -8.13 -7.81 5.79
CA ILE A 1 -8.47 -6.70 4.88
C ILE A 1 -7.99 -5.39 5.47
N GLU A 2 -7.60 -4.42 4.62
CA GLU A 2 -7.28 -3.06 5.04
C GLU A 2 -8.37 -2.11 4.53
N ILE A 3 -8.86 -1.25 5.41
CA ILE A 3 -9.93 -0.30 5.12
C ILE A 3 -9.33 1.10 5.04
N MET A 4 -9.63 1.84 3.97
CA MET A 4 -9.30 3.26 3.86
C MET A 4 -9.92 4.05 5.03
N PRO A 5 -9.45 5.29 5.33
CA PRO A 5 -9.84 5.98 6.55
C PRO A 5 -11.35 6.15 6.71
N VAL A 6 -11.85 5.94 7.93
CA VAL A 6 -13.28 6.00 8.26
C VAL A 6 -13.64 7.19 9.15
N ALA A 7 -12.66 8.02 9.53
CA ALA A 7 -12.91 9.20 10.35
C ALA A 7 -13.92 10.15 9.67
N ALA A 8 -14.80 10.75 10.47
CA ALA A 8 -15.87 11.61 9.94
C ALA A 8 -15.30 12.80 9.14
N PHE A 9 -15.77 12.94 7.92
CA PHE A 9 -15.40 13.96 6.95
C PHE A 9 -16.65 14.70 6.44
N PRO A 10 -16.50 15.87 5.78
CA PRO A 10 -17.62 16.60 5.17
C PRO A 10 -18.33 15.80 4.08
N GLY A 11 -19.68 15.93 4.03
CA GLY A 11 -20.49 15.29 2.99
C GLY A 11 -20.64 13.77 3.17
N LYS A 12 -20.76 13.05 2.03
CA LYS A 12 -21.07 11.62 1.98
C LYS A 12 -20.07 10.79 1.18
N ARG A 13 -19.18 11.43 0.44
CA ARG A 13 -18.23 10.80 -0.50
C ARG A 13 -16.84 11.39 -0.27
N ASN A 14 -15.90 10.57 0.11
CA ASN A 14 -14.49 10.94 0.26
C ASN A 14 -13.66 9.65 0.30
N TRP A 15 -12.38 9.74 -0.01
CA TRP A 15 -11.45 8.65 0.26
C TRP A 15 -11.23 8.41 1.77
N GLY A 16 -11.54 9.41 2.59
CA GLY A 16 -11.40 9.38 4.04
C GLY A 16 -10.23 10.20 4.59
N TYR A 17 -9.35 10.74 3.74
CA TYR A 17 -8.17 11.50 4.16
C TYR A 17 -8.46 12.95 4.58
N ASP A 18 -9.70 13.42 4.42
CA ASP A 18 -10.16 14.73 4.93
C ASP A 18 -10.90 14.61 6.28
N GLY A 19 -10.60 13.59 7.06
CA GLY A 19 -11.22 13.35 8.37
C GLY A 19 -10.97 14.50 9.33
N VAL A 20 -12.03 14.92 10.06
CA VAL A 20 -11.97 16.02 11.04
C VAL A 20 -12.25 15.57 12.47
N SER A 21 -12.72 14.35 12.62
CA SER A 21 -13.05 13.74 13.92
C SER A 21 -12.49 12.33 14.00
N PRO A 22 -11.22 12.16 14.38
CA PRO A 22 -10.54 10.85 14.37
C PRO A 22 -11.23 9.75 15.19
N TYR A 23 -12.04 10.11 16.18
CA TYR A 23 -12.78 9.16 17.02
C TYR A 23 -14.18 8.82 16.50
N ALA A 24 -14.63 9.42 15.40
CA ALA A 24 -15.98 9.24 14.89
C ALA A 24 -15.97 8.50 13.55
N VAL A 25 -16.74 7.44 13.45
CA VAL A 25 -16.97 6.74 12.17
C VAL A 25 -17.93 7.54 11.30
N GLN A 26 -17.57 7.78 10.06
CA GLN A 26 -18.36 8.50 9.07
C GLN A 26 -19.78 7.92 8.95
N ALA A 27 -20.77 8.80 9.05
CA ALA A 27 -22.17 8.39 9.10
C ALA A 27 -22.64 7.70 7.81
N SER A 28 -22.12 8.13 6.63
CA SER A 28 -22.48 7.52 5.34
C SER A 28 -21.93 6.09 5.19
N TYR A 29 -20.98 5.66 6.03
CA TYR A 29 -20.46 4.29 6.10
C TYR A 29 -21.22 3.41 7.09
N GLY A 30 -22.35 3.89 7.64
CA GLY A 30 -23.17 3.16 8.61
C GLY A 30 -22.79 3.45 10.08
N GLY A 31 -21.89 4.42 10.31
CA GLY A 31 -21.47 4.85 11.64
C GLY A 31 -20.82 3.74 12.48
N PRO A 32 -20.68 3.95 13.80
CA PRO A 32 -20.00 3.02 14.69
C PRO A 32 -20.51 1.58 14.62
N ASN A 33 -21.84 1.41 14.59
CA ASN A 33 -22.45 0.08 14.55
C ASN A 33 -22.24 -0.62 13.19
N GLY A 34 -22.17 0.15 12.10
CA GLY A 34 -21.85 -0.37 10.76
C GLY A 34 -20.45 -0.95 10.72
N LEU A 35 -19.48 -0.19 11.20
CA LEU A 35 -18.08 -0.62 11.23
C LEU A 35 -17.88 -1.84 12.15
N LYS A 36 -18.47 -1.84 13.37
CA LYS A 36 -18.40 -2.99 14.29
C LYS A 36 -18.98 -4.27 13.65
N ARG A 37 -20.09 -4.16 12.90
CA ARG A 37 -20.66 -5.32 12.17
C ARG A 37 -19.75 -5.82 11.05
N LEU A 38 -19.08 -4.91 10.32
CA LEU A 38 -18.14 -5.27 9.27
C LEU A 38 -16.95 -6.06 9.85
N VAL A 39 -16.33 -5.54 10.92
CA VAL A 39 -15.21 -6.19 11.59
C VAL A 39 -15.63 -7.58 12.12
N ASN A 40 -16.78 -7.67 12.78
CA ASN A 40 -17.28 -8.94 13.28
C ASN A 40 -17.50 -9.97 12.14
N ALA A 41 -18.11 -9.55 11.04
CA ALA A 41 -18.33 -10.42 9.89
C ALA A 41 -17.03 -10.89 9.23
N ALA A 42 -16.00 -10.02 9.18
CA ALA A 42 -14.69 -10.41 8.71
C ALA A 42 -14.03 -11.45 9.63
N HIS A 43 -14.09 -11.25 10.93
CA HIS A 43 -13.57 -12.20 11.92
C HIS A 43 -14.29 -13.56 11.88
N GLU A 44 -15.60 -13.59 11.66
CA GLU A 44 -16.38 -14.83 11.54
C GLU A 44 -15.90 -15.73 10.39
N ILE A 45 -15.31 -15.16 9.34
CA ILE A 45 -14.73 -15.91 8.22
C ILE A 45 -13.19 -16.00 8.29
N GLY A 46 -12.60 -15.61 9.41
CA GLY A 46 -11.15 -15.72 9.66
C GLY A 46 -10.29 -14.64 9.00
N LEU A 47 -10.87 -13.48 8.66
CA LEU A 47 -10.15 -12.33 8.11
C LEU A 47 -9.88 -11.29 9.20
N GLY A 48 -8.61 -10.90 9.39
CA GLY A 48 -8.24 -9.74 10.18
C GLY A 48 -8.61 -8.43 9.48
N VAL A 49 -8.81 -7.36 10.25
CA VAL A 49 -9.17 -6.04 9.73
C VAL A 49 -8.16 -4.99 10.21
N MET A 50 -7.50 -4.34 9.27
CA MET A 50 -6.66 -3.18 9.51
C MET A 50 -7.39 -1.89 9.13
N LEU A 51 -7.11 -0.83 9.86
CA LEU A 51 -7.65 0.50 9.57
C LEU A 51 -6.51 1.44 9.18
N ASP A 52 -6.73 2.14 8.07
CA ASP A 52 -5.90 3.28 7.69
C ASP A 52 -6.28 4.50 8.54
N VAL A 53 -5.28 5.12 9.20
CA VAL A 53 -5.47 6.26 10.10
C VAL A 53 -4.57 7.43 9.71
N VAL A 54 -5.16 8.62 9.71
CA VAL A 54 -4.50 9.85 9.32
C VAL A 54 -4.08 10.61 10.58
N TYR A 55 -2.79 10.58 10.91
CA TYR A 55 -2.22 11.27 12.08
C TYR A 55 -1.19 12.32 11.69
N ASN A 56 -0.99 12.55 10.41
CA ASN A 56 -0.10 13.58 9.88
C ASN A 56 -0.81 14.93 9.68
N HIS A 57 -2.11 14.92 9.39
CA HIS A 57 -2.93 16.11 9.19
C HIS A 57 -4.40 15.83 9.54
N LEU A 58 -5.24 16.87 9.50
CA LEU A 58 -6.70 16.76 9.59
C LEU A 58 -7.33 17.60 8.49
N GLY A 59 -8.52 17.20 8.06
CA GLY A 59 -9.32 17.96 7.09
C GLY A 59 -9.63 19.38 7.57
N ASN A 60 -9.94 20.27 6.63
CA ASN A 60 -10.17 21.69 6.91
C ASN A 60 -11.64 21.99 7.25
N GLU A 61 -12.60 21.46 6.48
CA GLU A 61 -14.03 21.77 6.66
C GLU A 61 -14.60 20.99 7.84
N GLY A 62 -15.11 21.70 8.84
CA GLY A 62 -15.65 21.13 10.06
C GLY A 62 -14.63 20.85 11.15
N ASN A 63 -13.38 21.25 10.96
CA ASN A 63 -12.32 21.11 11.96
C ASN A 63 -12.32 22.30 12.93
N TYR A 64 -12.74 22.06 14.15
CA TYR A 64 -12.79 23.07 15.21
C TYR A 64 -11.79 22.79 16.34
N LEU A 65 -10.89 21.81 16.22
CA LEU A 65 -9.95 21.42 17.27
C LEU A 65 -9.05 22.58 17.75
N ARG A 66 -8.73 23.51 16.85
CA ARG A 66 -7.98 24.74 17.17
C ARG A 66 -8.62 25.57 18.31
N LEU A 67 -9.94 25.51 18.46
CA LEU A 67 -10.67 26.25 19.49
C LEU A 67 -10.55 25.57 20.88
N PHE A 68 -10.11 24.33 20.93
CA PHE A 68 -10.09 23.52 22.15
C PHE A 68 -8.69 23.27 22.71
N GLY A 69 -7.65 23.55 21.92
CA GLY A 69 -6.27 23.35 22.38
C GLY A 69 -5.24 23.58 21.29
N PRO A 70 -3.95 23.40 21.61
CA PRO A 70 -2.85 23.63 20.70
C PRO A 70 -2.61 22.39 19.79
N TYR A 71 -3.66 21.94 19.10
CA TYR A 71 -3.61 20.77 18.23
C TYR A 71 -2.71 20.95 17.01
N PHE A 72 -2.50 22.20 16.56
CA PHE A 72 -1.76 22.53 15.37
C PHE A 72 -0.58 23.43 15.68
N THR A 73 0.42 23.42 14.80
CA THR A 73 1.59 24.30 14.88
C THR A 73 1.87 24.94 13.52
N ASP A 74 2.36 26.18 13.55
CA ASP A 74 2.84 26.91 12.37
C ASP A 74 4.35 26.71 12.13
N ARG A 75 5.05 26.07 13.08
CA ARG A 75 6.47 25.79 12.96
C ARG A 75 6.78 24.75 11.87
N HIS A 76 5.89 23.82 11.71
CA HIS A 76 5.96 22.78 10.69
C HIS A 76 4.81 22.94 9.69
N LYS A 77 5.01 22.47 8.46
CA LYS A 77 3.98 22.51 7.40
C LYS A 77 3.85 21.14 6.77
N THR A 78 2.63 20.77 6.42
CA THR A 78 2.34 19.61 5.58
C THR A 78 1.85 20.08 4.20
N PRO A 79 1.86 19.23 3.18
CA PRO A 79 1.28 19.58 1.87
C PRO A 79 -0.22 19.89 1.92
N TRP A 80 -0.95 19.38 2.91
CA TRP A 80 -2.42 19.42 2.94
C TRP A 80 -2.98 20.47 3.89
N SER A 81 -2.31 20.70 5.03
CA SER A 81 -2.80 21.63 6.05
C SER A 81 -1.69 22.01 7.04
N GLU A 82 -2.07 22.67 8.15
CA GLU A 82 -1.17 22.88 9.28
C GLU A 82 -0.77 21.53 9.89
N ALA A 83 0.48 21.44 10.32
CA ALA A 83 1.00 20.26 10.98
C ALA A 83 0.35 20.05 12.36
N ILE A 84 0.15 18.80 12.72
CA ILE A 84 -0.24 18.42 14.09
C ILE A 84 0.91 18.76 15.04
N ASN A 85 0.57 19.27 16.23
CA ASN A 85 1.55 19.68 17.23
C ASN A 85 2.04 18.50 18.08
N TYR A 86 3.12 17.85 17.65
CA TYR A 86 3.73 16.75 18.40
C TYR A 86 4.93 17.17 19.26
N ASP A 87 5.53 18.36 19.04
CA ASP A 87 6.82 18.73 19.66
C ASP A 87 6.89 20.16 20.21
N GLN A 88 5.79 20.96 20.10
CA GLN A 88 5.77 22.32 20.61
C GLN A 88 5.05 22.41 21.97
N PRO A 89 5.11 23.57 22.67
CA PRO A 89 4.42 23.74 23.95
C PRO A 89 2.97 23.30 23.92
N GLY A 90 2.56 22.47 24.88
CA GLY A 90 1.21 21.90 24.99
C GLY A 90 0.98 20.66 24.13
N SER A 91 2.02 20.11 23.50
CA SER A 91 1.92 18.89 22.68
C SER A 91 1.55 17.63 23.47
N GLU A 92 1.78 17.58 24.77
CA GLU A 92 1.53 16.39 25.60
C GLU A 92 0.07 15.89 25.48
N GLY A 93 -0.89 16.84 25.50
CA GLY A 93 -2.30 16.52 25.33
C GLY A 93 -2.64 16.07 23.91
N VAL A 94 -1.97 16.64 22.91
CA VAL A 94 -2.14 16.29 21.50
C VAL A 94 -1.56 14.90 21.19
N ARG A 95 -0.36 14.63 21.65
CA ARG A 95 0.27 13.29 21.56
C ARG A 95 -0.64 12.22 22.14
N ARG A 96 -1.10 12.46 23.37
CA ARG A 96 -2.03 11.54 24.04
C ARG A 96 -3.32 11.36 23.25
N TYR A 97 -3.88 12.41 22.67
CA TYR A 97 -5.10 12.34 21.85
C TYR A 97 -4.94 11.37 20.67
N PHE A 98 -3.82 11.41 19.94
CA PHE A 98 -3.59 10.52 18.81
C PHE A 98 -3.14 9.11 19.24
N ALA A 99 -2.32 8.97 20.28
CA ALA A 99 -1.96 7.66 20.81
C ALA A 99 -3.19 6.91 21.36
N GLU A 100 -4.04 7.57 22.15
CA GLU A 100 -5.31 6.99 22.62
C GLU A 100 -6.29 6.70 21.47
N ASN A 101 -6.25 7.43 20.36
CA ASN A 101 -7.06 7.12 19.19
C ASN A 101 -6.62 5.81 18.55
N ALA A 102 -5.34 5.51 18.47
CA ALA A 102 -4.85 4.21 18.02
C ALA A 102 -5.38 3.07 18.90
N LEU A 103 -5.29 3.23 20.22
CA LEU A 103 -5.81 2.26 21.19
C LEU A 103 -7.35 2.10 21.10
N TYR A 104 -8.07 3.20 20.84
CA TYR A 104 -9.52 3.21 20.69
C TYR A 104 -9.99 2.32 19.53
N TRP A 105 -9.36 2.39 18.38
CA TRP A 105 -9.71 1.55 17.24
C TRP A 105 -9.50 0.06 17.52
N ILE A 106 -8.44 -0.27 18.28
CA ILE A 106 -8.12 -1.64 18.67
C ILE A 106 -9.10 -2.16 19.73
N ARG A 107 -9.39 -1.36 20.79
CA ARG A 107 -10.27 -1.77 21.89
C ARG A 107 -11.73 -1.80 21.49
N GLU A 108 -12.23 -0.73 20.86
CA GLU A 108 -13.65 -0.51 20.63
C GLU A 108 -14.16 -1.16 19.35
N TYR A 109 -13.31 -1.30 18.35
CA TYR A 109 -13.68 -1.88 17.05
C TYR A 109 -12.97 -3.18 16.74
N HIS A 110 -12.10 -3.64 17.63
CA HIS A 110 -11.33 -4.88 17.50
C HIS A 110 -10.47 -4.91 16.23
N MET A 111 -9.93 -3.77 15.79
CA MET A 111 -9.00 -3.74 14.68
C MET A 111 -7.77 -4.61 14.98
N ASP A 112 -7.28 -5.34 13.99
CA ASP A 112 -6.11 -6.22 14.10
C ASP A 112 -4.81 -5.49 13.69
N GLY A 113 -4.93 -4.28 13.21
CA GLY A 113 -3.80 -3.42 12.90
C GLY A 113 -4.20 -2.03 12.43
N LEU A 114 -3.19 -1.18 12.33
CA LEU A 114 -3.29 0.17 11.81
C LEU A 114 -2.26 0.40 10.72
N ARG A 115 -2.64 1.07 9.64
CA ARG A 115 -1.72 1.68 8.69
C ARG A 115 -1.69 3.18 8.97
N LEU A 116 -0.51 3.74 9.19
CA LEU A 116 -0.32 5.16 9.48
C LEU A 116 0.03 5.89 8.18
N ASP A 117 -0.85 6.81 7.77
CA ASP A 117 -0.75 7.58 6.54
C ASP A 117 0.41 8.57 6.57
N ALA A 118 1.17 8.67 5.46
CA ALA A 118 2.18 9.68 5.16
C ALA A 118 3.07 10.06 6.35
N VAL A 119 3.65 9.06 7.04
CA VAL A 119 4.40 9.30 8.28
C VAL A 119 5.64 10.17 8.09
N GLN A 120 6.21 10.26 6.89
CA GLN A 120 7.33 11.14 6.55
C GLN A 120 6.98 12.63 6.72
N THR A 121 5.71 12.97 6.74
CA THR A 121 5.24 14.35 6.96
C THR A 121 4.99 14.68 8.43
N ILE A 122 5.07 13.69 9.33
CA ILE A 122 4.96 13.89 10.77
C ILE A 122 6.29 14.45 11.30
N GLN A 123 6.28 15.73 11.63
CA GLN A 123 7.43 16.42 12.20
C GLN A 123 7.37 16.36 13.73
N ASP A 124 8.26 15.57 14.33
CA ASP A 124 8.35 15.42 15.78
C ASP A 124 9.82 15.35 16.23
N ASN A 125 10.30 16.42 16.84
CA ASN A 125 11.67 16.54 17.36
C ASN A 125 11.75 16.20 18.86
N SER A 126 10.74 15.55 19.41
CA SER A 126 10.75 15.09 20.79
C SER A 126 11.78 13.99 21.02
N PRO A 127 12.26 13.77 22.23
CA PRO A 127 13.17 12.67 22.55
C PRO A 127 12.64 11.29 22.18
N LYS A 128 11.32 11.11 22.20
CA LYS A 128 10.61 9.92 21.72
C LYS A 128 9.62 10.34 20.65
N HIS A 129 9.84 9.90 19.43
CA HIS A 129 8.96 10.21 18.30
C HIS A 129 7.56 9.63 18.53
N ILE A 130 6.50 10.33 18.10
CA ILE A 130 5.10 9.89 18.28
C ILE A 130 4.84 8.50 17.69
N LEU A 131 5.49 8.13 16.59
CA LEU A 131 5.36 6.80 16.00
C LEU A 131 5.85 5.70 16.95
N ALA A 132 6.99 5.93 17.62
CA ALA A 132 7.51 5.00 18.64
C ALA A 132 6.62 4.92 19.87
N GLU A 133 6.03 6.05 20.28
CA GLU A 133 5.06 6.11 21.39
C GLU A 133 3.79 5.31 21.06
N ILE A 134 3.19 5.54 19.90
CA ILE A 134 2.01 4.78 19.43
C ILE A 134 2.32 3.28 19.37
N LYS A 135 3.48 2.90 18.80
CA LYS A 135 3.85 1.48 18.72
C LYS A 135 4.01 0.81 20.08
N GLU A 136 4.62 1.50 21.02
CA GLU A 136 4.78 0.99 22.39
C GLU A 136 3.43 0.82 23.10
N ASP A 137 2.56 1.82 23.00
CA ASP A 137 1.22 1.77 23.60
C ASP A 137 0.36 0.67 22.98
N VAL A 138 0.42 0.50 21.64
CA VAL A 138 -0.27 -0.59 20.94
C VAL A 138 0.28 -1.95 21.33
N ALA A 139 1.61 -2.10 21.48
CA ALA A 139 2.23 -3.35 21.92
C ALA A 139 1.80 -3.73 23.34
N ALA A 140 1.77 -2.76 24.25
CA ALA A 140 1.29 -2.98 25.61
C ALA A 140 -0.19 -3.39 25.65
N LEU A 141 -1.03 -2.74 24.85
CA LEU A 141 -2.44 -3.13 24.72
C LEU A 141 -2.60 -4.53 24.10
N ALA A 142 -1.82 -4.87 23.07
CA ALA A 142 -1.85 -6.19 22.43
C ALA A 142 -1.53 -7.30 23.44
N GLU A 143 -0.55 -7.09 24.32
CA GLU A 143 -0.22 -8.00 25.42
C GLU A 143 -1.39 -8.10 26.42
N GLU A 144 -1.97 -6.97 26.84
CA GLU A 144 -3.12 -6.91 27.76
C GLU A 144 -4.32 -7.71 27.26
N ILE A 145 -4.67 -7.57 25.98
CA ILE A 145 -5.84 -8.22 25.37
C ILE A 145 -5.54 -9.61 24.81
N GLY A 146 -4.27 -10.06 24.82
CA GLY A 146 -3.83 -11.37 24.31
C GLY A 146 -4.03 -11.54 22.80
N ARG A 147 -3.91 -10.46 22.01
CA ARG A 147 -4.05 -10.46 20.54
C ARG A 147 -2.84 -9.84 19.88
N SER A 148 -2.44 -10.37 18.71
CA SER A 148 -1.45 -9.69 17.88
C SER A 148 -2.06 -8.50 17.18
N VAL A 149 -1.40 -7.34 17.22
CA VAL A 149 -1.82 -6.11 16.54
C VAL A 149 -0.63 -5.54 15.79
N CYS A 150 -0.80 -5.27 14.50
CA CYS A 150 0.23 -4.69 13.64
C CYS A 150 0.09 -3.17 13.55
N VAL A 151 1.23 -2.46 13.48
CA VAL A 151 1.30 -1.04 13.13
C VAL A 151 2.23 -0.88 11.94
N ILE A 152 1.69 -0.45 10.81
CA ILE A 152 2.39 -0.34 9.53
C ILE A 152 2.47 1.15 9.16
N ALA A 153 3.64 1.59 8.67
CA ALA A 153 3.81 2.93 8.15
C ALA A 153 3.56 2.99 6.64
N GLU A 154 3.13 4.13 6.14
CA GLU A 154 3.26 4.49 4.74
C GLU A 154 4.26 5.64 4.60
N SER A 155 5.30 5.44 3.76
CA SER A 155 6.33 6.43 3.51
C SER A 155 7.02 6.21 2.17
N ASP A 156 7.27 7.29 1.45
CA ASP A 156 8.03 7.29 0.20
C ASP A 156 9.55 7.48 0.38
N GLU A 157 10.02 7.62 1.63
CA GLU A 157 11.41 7.93 1.94
C GLU A 157 12.37 6.72 1.95
N ASN A 158 11.88 5.49 1.95
CA ASN A 158 12.69 4.27 2.07
C ASN A 158 13.57 4.28 3.33
N ASP A 159 12.98 4.57 4.48
CA ASP A 159 13.69 4.72 5.76
C ASP A 159 13.54 3.47 6.62
N GLU A 160 14.61 2.68 6.80
CA GLU A 160 14.60 1.49 7.65
C GLU A 160 14.32 1.80 9.14
N ARG A 161 14.57 3.04 9.61
CA ARG A 161 14.32 3.44 10.99
C ARG A 161 12.84 3.27 11.38
N LEU A 162 11.92 3.29 10.41
CA LEU A 162 10.50 3.03 10.68
C LEU A 162 10.30 1.66 11.34
N VAL A 163 11.07 0.65 10.92
CA VAL A 163 10.90 -0.75 11.34
C VAL A 163 11.96 -1.21 12.35
N LEU A 164 13.15 -0.60 12.34
CA LEU A 164 14.20 -0.97 13.29
C LEU A 164 13.72 -0.90 14.75
N PRO A 165 14.23 -1.78 15.64
CA PRO A 165 13.89 -1.76 17.06
C PRO A 165 14.03 -0.37 17.69
N GLN A 166 13.27 -0.08 18.73
CA GLN A 166 13.16 1.27 19.33
C GLN A 166 14.49 1.89 19.82
N ASN A 167 15.53 1.10 20.02
CA ASN A 167 16.87 1.62 20.30
C ASN A 167 17.62 2.15 19.08
N ALA A 168 17.11 1.87 17.86
CA ALA A 168 17.67 2.29 16.58
C ALA A 168 16.64 2.94 15.63
N GLY A 169 15.36 2.78 15.92
CA GLY A 169 14.25 3.26 15.11
C GLY A 169 12.95 3.41 15.89
N TYR A 170 11.82 3.27 15.21
CA TYR A 170 10.48 3.45 15.81
C TYR A 170 9.79 2.13 16.18
N GLY A 171 10.32 1.00 15.68
CA GLY A 171 9.83 -0.33 16.04
C GLY A 171 8.51 -0.73 15.40
N LEU A 172 8.09 -0.08 14.31
CA LEU A 172 6.89 -0.45 13.58
C LEU A 172 7.05 -1.84 12.95
N ASP A 173 5.94 -2.50 12.61
CA ASP A 173 5.98 -3.89 12.15
C ASP A 173 6.33 -4.00 10.65
N ALA A 174 5.96 -3.01 9.85
CA ALA A 174 6.23 -2.96 8.41
C ALA A 174 6.11 -1.53 7.86
N VAL A 175 6.51 -1.36 6.61
CA VAL A 175 6.32 -0.13 5.83
C VAL A 175 5.82 -0.47 4.43
N TRP A 176 4.92 0.34 3.88
CA TRP A 176 4.59 0.31 2.46
C TRP A 176 5.81 0.72 1.65
N SER A 177 6.22 -0.15 0.73
CA SER A 177 7.37 0.04 -0.15
C SER A 177 6.90 0.27 -1.58
N ASP A 178 6.81 1.52 -2.00
CA ASP A 178 6.34 1.90 -3.33
C ASP A 178 7.29 1.50 -4.45
N ASP A 179 8.55 1.25 -4.13
CA ASP A 179 9.59 0.97 -5.13
C ASP A 179 9.29 -0.26 -5.99
N PHE A 180 8.69 -1.31 -5.42
CA PHE A 180 8.25 -2.47 -6.20
C PHE A 180 7.17 -2.08 -7.19
N HIS A 181 6.16 -1.30 -6.74
CA HIS A 181 5.12 -0.79 -7.62
C HIS A 181 5.71 0.06 -8.74
N HIS A 182 6.53 1.05 -8.39
CA HIS A 182 7.13 1.95 -9.37
C HIS A 182 7.97 1.21 -10.41
N ALA A 183 8.77 0.23 -9.97
CA ALA A 183 9.62 -0.56 -10.86
C ALA A 183 8.80 -1.39 -11.86
N ILE A 184 7.80 -2.14 -11.38
CA ILE A 184 7.00 -3.02 -12.23
C ILE A 184 6.02 -2.22 -13.09
N HIS A 185 5.39 -1.18 -12.56
CA HIS A 185 4.47 -0.31 -13.30
C HIS A 185 5.19 0.39 -14.45
N ALA A 186 6.28 1.10 -14.14
CA ALA A 186 7.06 1.81 -15.15
C ALA A 186 7.66 0.87 -16.21
N PHE A 187 8.00 -0.37 -15.82
CA PHE A 187 8.45 -1.38 -16.78
C PHE A 187 7.32 -1.82 -17.73
N LEU A 188 6.16 -2.17 -17.18
CA LEU A 188 5.05 -2.74 -17.97
C LEU A 188 4.32 -1.71 -18.82
N THR A 189 4.14 -0.47 -18.34
CA THR A 189 3.42 0.59 -19.03
C THR A 189 4.31 1.43 -19.95
N GLY A 190 5.60 1.47 -19.70
CA GLY A 190 6.53 2.38 -20.37
C GLY A 190 6.49 3.82 -19.82
N GLU A 191 5.71 4.10 -18.80
CA GLU A 191 5.61 5.44 -18.20
C GLU A 191 6.91 5.88 -17.55
N ARG A 192 7.28 7.19 -17.78
CA ARG A 192 8.55 7.80 -17.35
C ARG A 192 8.37 9.25 -16.90
N LYS A 193 7.18 9.63 -16.45
CA LYS A 193 6.87 10.98 -15.96
C LYS A 193 6.68 10.98 -14.44
N GLY A 194 6.88 12.14 -13.81
CA GLY A 194 6.75 12.29 -12.36
C GLY A 194 7.69 11.34 -11.63
N TYR A 195 7.21 10.70 -10.57
CA TYR A 195 8.00 9.76 -9.77
C TYR A 195 8.39 8.47 -10.52
N TYR A 196 7.83 8.17 -11.70
CA TYR A 196 8.25 7.04 -12.55
C TYR A 196 9.51 7.29 -13.38
N GLN A 197 10.02 8.54 -13.45
CA GLN A 197 11.14 8.90 -14.34
C GLN A 197 12.44 8.14 -14.05
N ASP A 198 12.63 7.74 -12.80
CA ASP A 198 13.84 7.03 -12.34
C ASP A 198 13.67 5.49 -12.38
N PHE A 199 12.48 5.01 -12.76
CA PHE A 199 12.15 3.59 -12.81
C PHE A 199 12.00 3.04 -14.25
N GLY A 200 11.77 1.72 -14.36
CA GLY A 200 11.43 1.02 -15.60
C GLY A 200 12.55 0.16 -16.17
N ARG A 201 13.62 -0.04 -15.43
CA ARG A 201 14.65 -1.05 -15.74
C ARG A 201 14.26 -2.35 -15.02
N PRO A 202 14.30 -3.51 -15.70
CA PRO A 202 13.90 -4.78 -15.10
C PRO A 202 14.77 -5.19 -13.90
N GLU A 203 16.05 -4.74 -13.84
CA GLU A 203 16.94 -4.97 -12.70
C GLU A 203 16.41 -4.32 -11.41
N GLN A 204 15.58 -3.27 -11.52
CA GLN A 204 14.95 -2.63 -10.38
C GLN A 204 13.86 -3.54 -9.76
N ILE A 205 13.14 -4.31 -10.57
CA ILE A 205 12.20 -5.32 -10.09
C ILE A 205 12.97 -6.40 -9.31
N VAL A 206 14.08 -6.88 -9.87
CA VAL A 206 14.95 -7.87 -9.22
C VAL A 206 15.48 -7.34 -7.89
N ARG A 207 15.95 -6.08 -7.85
CA ARG A 207 16.44 -5.44 -6.63
C ARG A 207 15.35 -5.31 -5.57
N ALA A 208 14.15 -4.85 -5.95
CA ALA A 208 13.01 -4.76 -5.04
C ALA A 208 12.66 -6.13 -4.40
N LEU A 209 12.68 -7.20 -5.20
CA LEU A 209 12.40 -8.56 -4.70
C LEU A 209 13.45 -9.08 -3.71
N GLN A 210 14.72 -8.71 -3.88
CA GLN A 210 15.82 -9.18 -3.04
C GLN A 210 16.09 -8.30 -1.82
N GLU A 211 15.95 -6.98 -1.98
CA GLU A 211 16.42 -5.98 -1.03
C GLU A 211 15.27 -5.15 -0.43
N GLY A 212 14.05 -5.24 -0.99
CA GLY A 212 12.88 -4.47 -0.57
C GLY A 212 12.83 -3.08 -1.20
N PHE A 213 13.87 -2.26 -1.04
CA PHE A 213 13.98 -0.93 -1.67
C PHE A 213 14.85 -0.95 -2.93
N VAL A 214 14.45 -0.18 -3.95
CA VAL A 214 15.26 0.08 -5.15
C VAL A 214 16.26 1.21 -4.90
N PHE A 215 15.82 2.27 -4.22
CA PHE A 215 16.67 3.41 -3.86
C PHE A 215 17.10 3.30 -2.39
N GLN A 216 18.41 3.26 -2.16
CA GLN A 216 19.02 3.07 -0.83
C GLN A 216 20.14 4.10 -0.60
N GLY A 217 19.90 5.36 -1.01
CA GLY A 217 20.84 6.48 -0.93
C GLY A 217 21.32 6.98 -2.29
N GLU A 218 20.89 6.37 -3.38
CA GLU A 218 21.20 6.85 -4.73
C GLU A 218 20.45 8.15 -5.06
N PRO A 219 20.99 8.98 -5.97
CA PRO A 219 20.32 10.17 -6.46
C PRO A 219 18.97 9.83 -7.09
N PHE A 220 17.92 10.57 -6.71
CA PHE A 220 16.56 10.40 -7.22
C PHE A 220 16.13 11.68 -7.95
N GLN A 221 15.95 11.60 -9.26
CA GLN A 221 15.76 12.79 -10.11
C GLN A 221 14.43 13.49 -9.81
N PHE A 222 13.40 12.74 -9.46
CA PHE A 222 12.11 13.33 -9.06
C PHE A 222 12.25 14.27 -7.84
N TRP A 223 13.24 14.03 -6.95
CA TRP A 223 13.59 14.93 -5.87
C TRP A 223 14.70 15.94 -6.24
N GLY A 224 14.92 16.19 -7.54
CA GLY A 224 15.96 17.08 -8.02
C GLY A 224 17.38 16.54 -7.81
N GLY A 225 17.56 15.23 -7.85
CA GLY A 225 18.84 14.55 -7.69
C GLY A 225 19.33 14.39 -6.24
N ARG A 226 18.50 14.73 -5.25
CA ARG A 226 18.81 14.42 -3.84
C ARG A 226 18.80 12.91 -3.62
N PRO A 227 19.65 12.39 -2.71
CA PRO A 227 19.60 10.99 -2.32
C PRO A 227 18.21 10.58 -1.78
N ARG A 228 17.72 9.40 -2.19
CA ARG A 228 16.50 8.80 -1.64
C ARG A 228 16.83 7.49 -0.97
N GLY A 229 16.30 7.31 0.23
CA GLY A 229 16.40 6.09 1.00
C GLY A 229 17.71 5.91 1.78
N ALA A 230 17.73 4.81 2.48
CA ALA A 230 18.88 4.28 3.21
C ALA A 230 18.97 2.76 2.95
N SER A 231 20.05 2.14 3.40
CA SER A 231 20.20 0.69 3.29
C SER A 231 19.00 -0.02 3.97
N SER A 232 18.47 -1.05 3.32
CA SER A 232 17.44 -1.93 3.90
C SER A 232 18.02 -3.20 4.53
N LEU A 233 19.34 -3.28 4.68
CA LEU A 233 20.07 -4.49 5.09
C LEU A 233 19.57 -5.10 6.41
N HIS A 234 19.12 -4.26 7.35
CA HIS A 234 18.65 -4.70 8.67
C HIS A 234 17.14 -4.89 8.73
N MET A 235 16.46 -4.67 7.62
CA MET A 235 15.02 -4.76 7.52
C MET A 235 14.64 -6.11 6.89
N PRO A 236 13.86 -6.98 7.56
CA PRO A 236 13.47 -8.26 6.99
C PRO A 236 12.53 -8.04 5.80
N LEU A 237 12.66 -8.84 4.74
CA LEU A 237 11.80 -8.72 3.55
C LEU A 237 10.30 -8.73 3.87
N PRO A 238 9.78 -9.55 4.82
CA PRO A 238 8.37 -9.50 5.20
C PRO A 238 7.88 -8.18 5.79
N ALA A 239 8.78 -7.31 6.24
CA ALA A 239 8.43 -5.98 6.75
C ALA A 239 8.22 -4.93 5.63
N HIS A 240 8.42 -5.30 4.37
CA HIS A 240 8.03 -4.49 3.22
C HIS A 240 6.62 -4.91 2.75
N VAL A 241 5.67 -4.00 2.78
CA VAL A 241 4.37 -4.18 2.12
C VAL A 241 4.50 -3.68 0.69
N ILE A 242 4.30 -4.56 -0.28
CA ILE A 242 4.45 -4.26 -1.71
C ILE A 242 3.14 -4.44 -2.46
N CYS A 243 2.92 -3.67 -3.50
CA CYS A 243 1.73 -3.76 -4.33
C CYS A 243 2.06 -3.60 -5.82
N VAL A 244 1.15 -3.99 -6.68
CA VAL A 244 1.15 -3.63 -8.11
C VAL A 244 0.16 -2.51 -8.40
N GLN A 245 -0.81 -2.31 -7.54
CA GLN A 245 -1.77 -1.22 -7.53
C GLN A 245 -2.21 -0.95 -6.09
N ASN A 246 -2.50 0.30 -5.76
CA ASN A 246 -3.21 0.71 -4.55
C ASN A 246 -4.11 1.92 -4.88
N HIS A 247 -4.82 2.47 -3.89
CA HIS A 247 -5.71 3.60 -4.06
C HIS A 247 -4.97 4.85 -4.55
N ASP A 248 -3.76 5.11 -4.05
CA ASP A 248 -2.95 6.27 -4.41
C ASP A 248 -2.41 6.16 -5.83
N GLN A 249 -1.77 5.05 -6.17
CA GLN A 249 -1.12 4.87 -7.45
C GLN A 249 -2.13 4.81 -8.62
N VAL A 250 -3.34 4.32 -8.37
CA VAL A 250 -4.45 4.34 -9.33
C VAL A 250 -5.16 5.70 -9.29
N GLY A 251 -5.54 6.17 -8.12
CA GLY A 251 -6.37 7.36 -7.96
C GLY A 251 -5.67 8.67 -8.25
N ASN A 252 -4.34 8.72 -8.17
CA ASN A 252 -3.54 9.88 -8.57
C ASN A 252 -3.21 9.91 -10.08
N ARG A 253 -3.76 8.99 -10.88
CA ARG A 253 -3.77 9.11 -12.33
C ARG A 253 -4.90 10.07 -12.77
N ALA A 254 -4.71 10.74 -13.91
CA ALA A 254 -5.67 11.73 -14.38
C ALA A 254 -7.10 11.17 -14.54
N GLN A 255 -7.22 9.95 -15.06
CA GLN A 255 -8.50 9.26 -15.25
C GLN A 255 -8.74 8.12 -14.23
N GLY A 256 -7.80 7.87 -13.31
CA GLY A 256 -7.88 6.79 -12.34
C GLY A 256 -7.80 5.40 -12.96
N GLU A 257 -7.06 5.25 -14.06
CA GLU A 257 -6.98 4.00 -14.81
C GLU A 257 -6.23 2.91 -14.04
N ARG A 258 -6.83 1.74 -14.01
CA ARG A 258 -6.22 0.51 -13.47
C ARG A 258 -5.29 -0.14 -14.49
N LEU A 259 -4.42 -1.05 -14.04
CA LEU A 259 -3.59 -1.86 -14.95
C LEU A 259 -4.42 -2.60 -16.02
N THR A 260 -5.66 -2.92 -15.74
CA THR A 260 -6.62 -3.52 -16.68
C THR A 260 -6.77 -2.70 -17.96
N ALA A 261 -6.70 -1.38 -17.86
CA ALA A 261 -6.78 -0.46 -19.01
C ALA A 261 -5.41 -0.16 -19.64
N LEU A 262 -4.31 -0.38 -18.91
CA LEU A 262 -2.97 0.09 -19.29
C LEU A 262 -2.11 -0.99 -19.96
N VAL A 263 -2.29 -2.25 -19.57
CA VAL A 263 -1.43 -3.35 -20.00
C VAL A 263 -2.22 -4.61 -20.34
N PRO A 264 -1.70 -5.49 -21.23
CA PRO A 264 -2.37 -6.73 -21.59
C PRO A 264 -2.46 -7.70 -20.41
N ARG A 265 -3.34 -8.69 -20.51
CA ARG A 265 -3.59 -9.67 -19.44
C ARG A 265 -2.34 -10.44 -19.02
N GLY A 266 -1.51 -10.88 -19.96
CA GLY A 266 -0.27 -11.59 -19.66
C GLY A 266 0.66 -10.78 -18.74
N ALA A 267 0.77 -9.47 -18.94
CA ALA A 267 1.54 -8.58 -18.08
C ALA A 267 0.96 -8.51 -16.65
N ARG A 268 -0.38 -8.46 -16.52
CA ARG A 268 -1.05 -8.45 -15.19
C ARG A 268 -0.87 -9.78 -14.47
N MET A 269 -0.95 -10.91 -15.20
CA MET A 269 -0.70 -12.24 -14.64
C MET A 269 0.74 -12.40 -14.13
N LEU A 270 1.72 -11.89 -14.90
CA LEU A 270 3.12 -11.84 -14.48
C LEU A 270 3.31 -10.97 -13.23
N ALA A 271 2.74 -9.76 -13.21
CA ALA A 271 2.82 -8.86 -12.06
C ALA A 271 2.23 -9.48 -10.80
N ALA A 272 1.07 -10.15 -10.91
CA ALA A 272 0.43 -10.86 -9.82
C ALA A 272 1.31 -12.01 -9.29
N ALA A 273 1.97 -12.77 -10.16
CA ALA A 273 2.85 -13.86 -9.76
C ALA A 273 4.08 -13.35 -9.00
N LEU A 274 4.74 -12.29 -9.50
CA LEU A 274 5.88 -11.67 -8.82
C LEU A 274 5.47 -11.06 -7.47
N LEU A 275 4.29 -10.44 -7.38
CA LEU A 275 3.75 -9.89 -6.15
C LEU A 275 3.46 -10.99 -5.11
N LEU A 276 2.65 -11.98 -5.49
CA LEU A 276 2.13 -12.97 -4.55
C LEU A 276 3.14 -14.03 -4.14
N LEU A 277 4.12 -14.32 -4.99
CA LEU A 277 5.17 -15.30 -4.68
C LEU A 277 6.45 -14.66 -4.13
N ALA A 278 6.51 -13.34 -3.99
CA ALA A 278 7.58 -12.65 -3.28
C ALA A 278 7.53 -12.91 -1.76
N PRO A 279 8.67 -12.84 -1.05
CA PRO A 279 8.72 -13.01 0.42
C PRO A 279 8.09 -11.85 1.17
N GLN A 280 8.01 -10.66 0.56
CA GLN A 280 7.37 -9.46 1.10
C GLN A 280 5.87 -9.67 1.37
N MET A 281 5.26 -8.75 2.10
CA MET A 281 3.82 -8.73 2.34
C MET A 281 3.09 -8.14 1.12
N PRO A 282 2.26 -8.91 0.41
CA PRO A 282 1.52 -8.38 -0.73
C PRO A 282 0.28 -7.61 -0.29
N LEU A 283 0.07 -6.44 -0.87
CA LEU A 283 -1.17 -5.68 -0.81
C LEU A 283 -1.89 -5.82 -2.16
N LEU A 284 -3.14 -6.24 -2.14
CA LEU A 284 -4.01 -6.33 -3.31
C LEU A 284 -4.99 -5.16 -3.29
N PHE A 285 -5.04 -4.40 -4.39
CA PHE A 285 -6.04 -3.36 -4.53
C PHE A 285 -7.38 -3.98 -4.94
N MET A 286 -8.45 -3.57 -4.27
CA MET A 286 -9.80 -4.09 -4.50
C MET A 286 -10.14 -4.15 -6.00
N GLY A 287 -10.55 -5.32 -6.48
CA GLY A 287 -10.96 -5.57 -7.86
C GLY A 287 -9.83 -5.99 -8.82
N GLN A 288 -8.55 -5.87 -8.43
CA GLN A 288 -7.46 -6.29 -9.32
C GLN A 288 -7.47 -7.80 -9.57
N GLU A 289 -7.97 -8.58 -8.62
CA GLU A 289 -8.03 -10.04 -8.66
C GLU A 289 -9.03 -10.60 -9.67
N TYR A 290 -9.96 -9.78 -10.16
CA TYR A 290 -10.93 -10.18 -11.18
C TYR A 290 -10.98 -9.23 -12.40
N ASP A 291 -9.89 -8.46 -12.59
CA ASP A 291 -9.75 -7.53 -13.73
C ASP A 291 -10.82 -6.43 -13.77
N GLU A 292 -11.14 -5.79 -12.64
CA GLU A 292 -12.06 -4.65 -12.58
C GLU A 292 -11.70 -3.58 -13.62
N PRO A 293 -12.60 -3.26 -14.57
CA PRO A 293 -12.33 -2.25 -15.60
C PRO A 293 -12.67 -0.82 -15.17
N ASN A 294 -13.54 -0.67 -14.12
CA ASN A 294 -13.91 0.67 -13.67
C ASN A 294 -12.68 1.36 -13.06
N PRO A 295 -12.47 2.64 -13.37
CA PRO A 295 -11.38 3.41 -12.77
C PRO A 295 -11.60 3.57 -11.26
N PHE A 296 -10.54 3.99 -10.55
CA PHE A 296 -10.67 4.47 -9.19
C PHE A 296 -10.16 5.91 -9.16
N GLN A 297 -11.08 6.88 -9.14
CA GLN A 297 -10.79 8.31 -9.25
C GLN A 297 -10.73 8.96 -7.88
N PHE A 298 -10.00 10.06 -7.75
CA PHE A 298 -10.06 10.89 -6.56
C PHE A 298 -11.41 11.59 -6.49
N PHE A 299 -12.12 11.44 -5.37
CA PHE A 299 -13.43 12.07 -5.15
C PHE A 299 -13.59 12.62 -3.74
N THR A 300 -14.33 13.72 -3.65
CA THR A 300 -14.66 14.45 -2.42
C THR A 300 -16.11 14.92 -2.45
N ASP A 301 -16.61 15.48 -1.33
CA ASP A 301 -17.97 16.00 -1.22
C ASP A 301 -18.02 17.16 -0.21
N TYR A 302 -17.20 18.20 -0.46
CA TYR A 302 -17.16 19.37 0.41
C TYR A 302 -18.45 20.20 0.31
N GLY A 303 -18.87 20.80 1.45
CA GLY A 303 -20.00 21.71 1.51
C GLY A 303 -19.60 23.16 1.21
N ASP A 304 -18.36 23.56 1.51
CA ASP A 304 -17.84 24.91 1.27
C ASP A 304 -17.56 25.13 -0.22
N PRO A 305 -18.25 26.09 -0.90
CA PRO A 305 -18.03 26.35 -2.32
C PRO A 305 -16.61 26.82 -2.67
N ALA A 306 -15.93 27.52 -1.76
CA ALA A 306 -14.56 27.95 -2.00
C ALA A 306 -13.59 26.78 -1.99
N LEU A 307 -13.78 25.83 -1.06
CA LEU A 307 -12.99 24.63 -0.97
C LEU A 307 -13.28 23.68 -2.15
N GLN A 308 -14.55 23.51 -2.54
CA GLN A 308 -14.93 22.76 -3.74
C GLN A 308 -14.16 23.25 -4.97
N LYS A 309 -14.18 24.58 -5.19
CA LYS A 309 -13.47 25.20 -6.30
C LYS A 309 -11.97 24.98 -6.22
N ALA A 310 -11.37 25.20 -5.04
CA ALA A 310 -9.93 25.05 -4.83
C ALA A 310 -9.44 23.61 -5.12
N VAL A 311 -10.19 22.61 -4.67
CA VAL A 311 -9.86 21.18 -4.91
C VAL A 311 -10.01 20.82 -6.38
N SER A 312 -11.10 21.27 -7.05
CA SER A 312 -11.30 21.01 -8.48
C SER A 312 -10.24 21.70 -9.35
N GLU A 313 -9.83 22.93 -8.99
CA GLU A 313 -8.74 23.65 -9.68
C GLU A 313 -7.37 23.04 -9.38
N GLY A 314 -7.11 22.66 -8.13
CA GLY A 314 -5.90 21.97 -7.71
C GLY A 314 -5.68 20.69 -8.52
N ARG A 315 -6.72 19.84 -8.58
CA ARG A 315 -6.66 18.59 -9.33
C ARG A 315 -6.36 18.80 -10.82
N ARG A 316 -6.98 19.77 -11.48
CA ARG A 316 -6.68 20.10 -12.88
C ARG A 316 -5.24 20.61 -13.05
N ASN A 317 -4.74 21.38 -12.07
CA ASN A 317 -3.40 21.94 -12.14
C ASN A 317 -2.31 20.88 -12.01
N GLU A 318 -2.53 19.82 -11.23
CA GLU A 318 -1.61 18.67 -11.10
C GLU A 318 -1.31 18.01 -12.46
N PHE A 319 -2.28 18.02 -13.38
CA PHE A 319 -2.16 17.35 -14.68
C PHE A 319 -1.90 18.27 -15.86
N LYS A 320 -1.71 19.59 -15.66
CA LYS A 320 -1.44 20.54 -16.76
C LYS A 320 -0.21 20.18 -17.59
N ASP A 321 0.82 19.65 -16.94
CA ASP A 321 2.07 19.29 -17.60
C ASP A 321 2.03 17.92 -18.28
N PHE A 322 0.90 17.20 -18.19
CA PHE A 322 0.72 15.87 -18.74
C PHE A 322 -0.16 15.80 -19.99
N ASP A 323 -0.59 16.96 -20.53
CA ASP A 323 -1.47 17.09 -21.72
C ASP A 323 -2.83 16.37 -21.58
N PHE A 324 -3.37 16.25 -20.37
CA PHE A 324 -4.73 15.76 -20.15
C PHE A 324 -5.73 16.90 -20.21
N GLU A 325 -6.58 16.90 -21.24
CA GLU A 325 -7.63 17.92 -21.43
C GLU A 325 -8.86 17.72 -20.53
N ASP A 326 -9.14 16.47 -20.12
CA ASP A 326 -10.35 16.10 -19.37
C ASP A 326 -9.99 15.36 -18.07
N VAL A 327 -9.77 16.13 -17.01
CA VAL A 327 -9.57 15.60 -15.66
C VAL A 327 -10.92 15.60 -14.92
N PRO A 328 -11.42 14.44 -14.44
CA PRO A 328 -12.70 14.36 -13.73
C PRO A 328 -12.74 15.30 -12.53
N ASP A 329 -13.88 16.00 -12.35
CA ASP A 329 -14.08 16.86 -11.19
C ASP A 329 -14.27 15.99 -9.92
N PRO A 330 -13.42 16.11 -8.90
CA PRO A 330 -13.53 15.34 -7.66
C PRO A 330 -14.86 15.55 -6.92
N GLN A 331 -15.50 16.71 -7.09
CA GLN A 331 -16.79 17.05 -6.45
C GLN A 331 -17.99 16.44 -7.17
N ALA A 332 -17.83 16.01 -8.43
CA ALA A 332 -18.95 15.49 -9.19
C ALA A 332 -19.39 14.11 -8.66
N PRO A 333 -20.70 13.88 -8.39
CA PRO A 333 -21.19 12.56 -7.99
C PRO A 333 -20.81 11.47 -8.99
N SER A 334 -20.72 11.78 -10.27
CA SER A 334 -20.33 10.84 -11.33
C SER A 334 -18.91 10.31 -11.18
N THR A 335 -17.99 11.06 -10.58
CA THR A 335 -16.61 10.61 -10.31
C THR A 335 -16.61 9.48 -9.28
N PHE A 336 -17.41 9.62 -8.22
CA PHE A 336 -17.61 8.55 -7.24
C PHE A 336 -18.34 7.34 -7.85
N GLU A 337 -19.43 7.55 -8.60
CA GLU A 337 -20.21 6.46 -9.19
C GLU A 337 -19.37 5.61 -10.17
N ARG A 338 -18.50 6.23 -10.96
CA ARG A 338 -17.57 5.52 -11.86
C ARG A 338 -16.48 4.74 -11.14
N SER A 339 -16.16 5.11 -9.89
CA SER A 339 -15.14 4.46 -9.07
C SER A 339 -15.65 3.20 -8.33
N LYS A 340 -16.94 2.91 -8.43
CA LYS A 340 -17.54 1.72 -7.81
C LYS A 340 -17.13 0.45 -8.53
N LEU A 341 -16.91 -0.61 -7.75
CA LEU A 341 -16.59 -1.94 -8.26
C LEU A 341 -17.79 -2.59 -8.96
N ASN A 342 -17.52 -3.33 -10.02
CA ASN A 342 -18.51 -4.16 -10.70
C ASN A 342 -18.47 -5.60 -10.17
N TRP A 343 -19.21 -5.87 -9.13
CA TRP A 343 -19.27 -7.20 -8.51
C TRP A 343 -19.80 -8.32 -9.43
N GLN A 344 -20.48 -8.02 -10.52
CA GLN A 344 -20.95 -9.02 -11.47
C GLN A 344 -19.81 -9.76 -12.17
N LEU A 345 -18.62 -9.15 -12.22
CA LEU A 345 -17.42 -9.79 -12.79
C LEU A 345 -16.86 -10.93 -11.93
N THR A 346 -17.32 -11.08 -10.71
CA THR A 346 -16.96 -12.21 -9.84
C THR A 346 -17.90 -13.43 -10.03
N GLU A 347 -18.95 -13.29 -10.84
CA GLU A 347 -19.87 -14.35 -11.17
C GLU A 347 -19.43 -15.12 -12.43
N GLY A 348 -19.49 -16.45 -12.38
CA GLY A 348 -19.07 -17.32 -13.49
C GLY A 348 -17.57 -17.54 -13.58
N GLU A 349 -17.10 -17.97 -14.75
CA GLU A 349 -15.66 -18.23 -15.00
C GLU A 349 -14.89 -16.92 -15.17
N ASN A 350 -13.86 -16.72 -14.33
CA ASN A 350 -12.98 -15.57 -14.41
C ASN A 350 -11.50 -16.03 -14.27
N LEU A 351 -10.77 -16.01 -15.37
CA LEU A 351 -9.39 -16.48 -15.44
C LEU A 351 -8.44 -15.77 -14.49
N MET A 352 -8.64 -14.45 -14.23
CA MET A 352 -7.79 -13.73 -13.29
C MET A 352 -8.09 -14.14 -11.85
N LEU A 353 -9.35 -14.33 -11.50
CA LEU A 353 -9.73 -14.79 -10.17
C LEU A 353 -9.16 -16.19 -9.88
N ASP A 354 -9.19 -17.09 -10.85
CA ASP A 354 -8.59 -18.43 -10.75
C ASP A 354 -7.06 -18.36 -10.61
N TRP A 355 -6.44 -17.44 -11.36
CA TRP A 355 -5.00 -17.17 -11.28
C TRP A 355 -4.59 -16.68 -9.90
N TYR A 356 -5.26 -15.65 -9.38
CA TYR A 356 -5.02 -15.15 -8.02
C TYR A 356 -5.26 -16.21 -6.94
N SER A 357 -6.33 -16.99 -7.07
CA SER A 357 -6.63 -18.08 -6.13
C SER A 357 -5.50 -19.12 -6.10
N SER A 358 -5.00 -19.51 -7.27
CA SER A 358 -3.86 -20.45 -7.39
C SER A 358 -2.59 -19.90 -6.77
N LEU A 359 -2.24 -18.64 -7.05
CA LEU A 359 -1.06 -17.98 -6.49
C LEU A 359 -1.16 -17.82 -4.96
N ILE A 360 -2.32 -17.45 -4.44
CA ILE A 360 -2.57 -17.36 -2.98
C ILE A 360 -2.41 -18.73 -2.32
N GLY A 361 -2.91 -19.79 -2.98
CA GLY A 361 -2.72 -21.18 -2.52
C GLY A 361 -1.24 -21.56 -2.42
N LEU A 362 -0.46 -21.26 -3.47
CA LEU A 362 0.98 -21.50 -3.49
C LEU A 362 1.72 -20.66 -2.44
N ARG A 363 1.36 -19.36 -2.30
CA ARG A 363 1.92 -18.50 -1.26
C ARG A 363 1.71 -19.07 0.13
N LYS A 364 0.48 -19.43 0.47
CA LYS A 364 0.14 -20.02 1.79
C LYS A 364 0.98 -21.27 2.08
N LYS A 365 1.18 -22.10 1.07
CA LYS A 365 1.87 -23.40 1.24
C LYS A 365 3.40 -23.28 1.25
N TYR A 366 3.99 -22.43 0.42
CA TYR A 366 5.43 -22.46 0.17
C TYR A 366 6.16 -21.16 0.57
N VAL A 367 5.50 -20.02 0.60
CA VAL A 367 6.14 -18.72 0.92
C VAL A 367 5.98 -18.38 2.40
N VAL A 368 4.76 -18.51 2.95
CA VAL A 368 4.50 -18.10 4.35
C VAL A 368 5.14 -19.06 5.35
N SER A 369 5.25 -20.35 5.02
CA SER A 369 5.80 -21.39 5.89
C SER A 369 7.32 -21.53 5.81
N ALA A 370 7.98 -20.92 4.82
CA ALA A 370 9.42 -21.01 4.62
C ALA A 370 10.16 -19.80 5.25
N GLU A 371 11.48 -19.90 5.36
CA GLU A 371 12.32 -18.75 5.63
C GLU A 371 12.14 -17.73 4.50
N ARG A 372 11.78 -16.50 4.85
CA ARG A 372 11.40 -15.47 3.88
C ARG A 372 12.61 -14.71 3.34
N THR A 373 13.55 -15.45 2.75
CA THR A 373 14.67 -14.92 1.97
C THR A 373 14.45 -15.16 0.48
N CYS A 374 15.01 -14.31 -0.36
CA CYS A 374 14.84 -14.39 -1.80
C CYS A 374 16.17 -14.18 -2.51
N LYS A 375 16.41 -14.99 -3.52
CA LYS A 375 17.40 -14.68 -4.55
C LYS A 375 16.69 -14.55 -5.89
N ALA A 376 16.87 -13.42 -6.54
CA ALA A 376 16.33 -13.14 -7.86
C ALA A 376 17.44 -12.72 -8.81
N GLU A 377 17.33 -13.04 -10.09
CA GLU A 377 18.28 -12.65 -11.12
C GLU A 377 17.55 -12.47 -12.45
N LEU A 378 18.07 -11.61 -13.30
CA LEU A 378 17.58 -11.42 -14.66
C LEU A 378 18.55 -12.09 -15.64
N VAL A 379 18.06 -13.09 -16.39
CA VAL A 379 18.84 -13.82 -17.39
C VAL A 379 18.03 -13.92 -18.67
N ASP A 380 18.57 -13.38 -19.75
CA ASP A 380 17.97 -13.42 -21.10
C ASP A 380 16.47 -13.02 -21.15
N GLY A 381 16.11 -11.96 -20.42
CA GLY A 381 14.74 -11.44 -20.34
C GLY A 381 13.81 -12.25 -19.44
N VAL A 382 14.34 -13.15 -18.63
CA VAL A 382 13.60 -13.95 -17.66
C VAL A 382 14.04 -13.59 -16.24
N ILE A 383 13.13 -13.14 -15.38
CA ILE A 383 13.36 -13.05 -13.94
C ILE A 383 13.25 -14.45 -13.37
N GLN A 384 14.32 -14.89 -12.73
CA GLN A 384 14.40 -16.17 -12.05
C GLN A 384 14.46 -15.92 -10.54
N MET A 385 13.44 -16.35 -9.81
CA MET A 385 13.32 -16.16 -8.36
C MET A 385 13.34 -17.49 -7.62
N ARG A 386 14.06 -17.55 -6.50
CA ARG A 386 14.19 -18.71 -5.63
C ARG A 386 13.86 -18.35 -4.19
N LEU A 387 13.05 -19.18 -3.52
CA LEU A 387 12.64 -19.01 -2.13
C LEU A 387 12.66 -20.36 -1.38
N PRO A 388 13.29 -20.45 -0.19
CA PRO A 388 14.29 -19.49 0.32
C PRO A 388 15.51 -19.35 -0.62
N ALA A 389 16.35 -18.34 -0.37
CA ALA A 389 17.48 -18.03 -1.25
C ALA A 389 18.48 -19.20 -1.38
N GLU A 390 18.81 -19.87 -0.28
CA GLU A 390 19.86 -20.91 -0.21
C GLU A 390 19.32 -22.32 -0.48
N GLU A 391 18.24 -22.72 0.18
CA GLU A 391 17.60 -24.03 0.03
C GLU A 391 16.17 -23.85 -0.51
N PRO A 392 16.01 -23.59 -1.81
CA PRO A 392 14.74 -23.21 -2.37
C PRO A 392 13.76 -24.37 -2.44
N VAL A 393 12.55 -24.15 -1.91
CA VAL A 393 11.39 -25.02 -2.08
C VAL A 393 10.46 -24.54 -3.18
N LEU A 394 10.63 -23.29 -3.64
CA LEU A 394 9.86 -22.65 -4.70
C LEU A 394 10.80 -21.95 -5.68
N LYS A 395 10.57 -22.14 -6.98
CA LYS A 395 11.23 -21.39 -8.05
C LYS A 395 10.17 -20.78 -8.98
N VAL A 396 10.38 -19.52 -9.35
CA VAL A 396 9.52 -18.80 -10.29
C VAL A 396 10.38 -18.33 -11.45
N PHE A 397 9.93 -18.61 -12.66
CA PHE A 397 10.51 -18.08 -13.89
C PHE A 397 9.47 -17.19 -14.56
N ALA A 398 9.78 -15.92 -14.74
CA ALA A 398 8.88 -14.92 -15.31
C ALA A 398 9.56 -14.26 -16.51
N ARG A 399 9.13 -14.59 -17.72
CA ARG A 399 9.60 -13.95 -18.97
C ARG A 399 8.93 -12.58 -19.11
N ILE A 400 9.75 -11.55 -19.03
CA ILE A 400 9.32 -10.15 -19.11
C ILE A 400 9.53 -9.54 -20.50
N SER A 401 10.34 -10.19 -21.35
CA SER A 401 10.61 -9.75 -22.72
C SER A 401 11.18 -10.89 -23.56
N GLY A 402 11.10 -10.75 -24.88
CA GLY A 402 11.65 -11.73 -25.84
C GLY A 402 10.74 -12.94 -26.04
N GLU A 403 11.27 -13.94 -26.77
CA GLU A 403 10.57 -15.17 -27.13
C GLU A 403 11.26 -16.41 -26.54
N ALA A 404 12.20 -16.21 -25.61
CA ALA A 404 12.92 -17.32 -24.99
C ALA A 404 11.95 -18.27 -24.28
N GLU A 405 12.14 -19.57 -24.45
CA GLU A 405 11.44 -20.56 -23.64
C GLU A 405 11.80 -20.38 -22.16
N LEU A 406 10.81 -20.53 -21.27
CA LEU A 406 11.07 -20.48 -19.85
C LEU A 406 11.98 -21.68 -19.45
N PRO A 407 13.09 -21.41 -18.76
CA PRO A 407 13.97 -22.49 -18.31
C PRO A 407 13.24 -23.38 -17.30
N GLY A 408 13.61 -24.67 -17.27
CA GLY A 408 13.22 -25.57 -16.20
C GLY A 408 14.29 -25.67 -15.13
N PRO A 409 13.94 -25.90 -13.87
CA PRO A 409 14.91 -25.96 -12.76
C PRO A 409 15.75 -27.27 -12.73
N GLY A 410 15.54 -28.20 -13.66
CA GLY A 410 16.21 -29.49 -13.71
C GLY A 410 15.47 -30.61 -12.97
N ALA A 411 16.15 -31.74 -12.74
CA ALA A 411 15.57 -32.89 -12.02
C ALA A 411 15.24 -32.53 -10.56
N GLY A 412 14.25 -33.21 -9.99
CA GLY A 412 13.81 -32.97 -8.61
C GLY A 412 12.81 -31.85 -8.42
N TRP A 413 12.25 -31.29 -9.50
CA TRP A 413 11.27 -30.20 -9.46
C TRP A 413 10.00 -30.57 -10.21
N GLU A 414 8.86 -30.18 -9.69
CA GLU A 414 7.53 -30.33 -10.27
C GLU A 414 6.98 -28.97 -10.66
N LYS A 415 6.48 -28.85 -11.91
CA LYS A 415 5.78 -27.65 -12.37
C LYS A 415 4.36 -27.67 -11.86
N VAL A 416 4.01 -26.70 -11.03
CA VAL A 416 2.70 -26.62 -10.36
C VAL A 416 1.79 -25.56 -10.95
N LEU A 417 2.34 -24.56 -11.66
CA LEU A 417 1.58 -23.52 -12.32
C LEU A 417 2.35 -23.00 -13.51
N ALA A 418 1.66 -22.72 -14.61
CA ALA A 418 2.24 -22.02 -15.74
C ALA A 418 1.16 -21.29 -16.54
N GLU A 419 1.53 -20.14 -17.08
CA GLU A 419 0.69 -19.37 -17.99
C GLU A 419 1.56 -18.61 -18.98
N GLU A 420 1.09 -18.47 -20.22
CA GLU A 420 1.70 -17.67 -21.26
C GLU A 420 0.62 -16.90 -22.04
N ALA A 421 0.75 -15.58 -22.06
CA ALA A 421 -0.17 -14.71 -22.78
C ALA A 421 0.54 -13.40 -23.17
N ASP A 422 0.19 -12.86 -24.33
CA ASP A 422 0.60 -11.53 -24.78
C ASP A 422 2.12 -11.27 -24.77
N GLY A 423 2.94 -12.32 -25.00
CA GLY A 423 4.41 -12.23 -24.94
C GLY A 423 5.03 -12.36 -23.55
N PHE A 424 4.22 -12.42 -22.51
CA PHE A 424 4.63 -12.67 -21.12
C PHE A 424 4.41 -14.15 -20.78
N ALA A 425 5.27 -14.70 -19.92
CA ALA A 425 5.10 -16.08 -19.47
C ALA A 425 5.57 -16.23 -18.03
N VAL A 426 4.90 -17.09 -17.29
CA VAL A 426 5.26 -17.45 -15.90
C VAL A 426 5.24 -18.96 -15.77
N SER A 427 6.23 -19.53 -15.11
CA SER A 427 6.17 -20.90 -14.61
C SER A 427 6.63 -20.98 -13.15
N VAL A 428 5.91 -21.77 -12.35
CA VAL A 428 6.16 -21.97 -10.93
C VAL A 428 6.46 -23.45 -10.69
N TRP A 429 7.54 -23.69 -9.99
CA TRP A 429 8.07 -25.02 -9.71
C TRP A 429 8.27 -25.18 -8.21
N VAL A 430 7.96 -26.35 -7.70
CA VAL A 430 8.19 -26.73 -6.31
C VAL A 430 9.12 -27.94 -6.26
N GLU A 431 9.85 -28.08 -5.17
CA GLU A 431 10.68 -29.26 -4.94
C GLU A 431 9.79 -30.52 -4.95
N ALA A 432 10.15 -31.50 -5.78
CA ALA A 432 9.43 -32.77 -5.81
C ALA A 432 9.68 -33.51 -4.50
N VAL A 433 8.64 -33.71 -3.72
CA VAL A 433 8.72 -34.57 -2.53
C VAL A 433 8.91 -36.01 -3.01
N ASP A 434 10.11 -36.55 -2.84
CA ASP A 434 10.36 -37.97 -3.08
C ASP A 434 9.25 -38.76 -2.43
N GLY A 435 8.57 -39.60 -3.23
CA GLY A 435 7.32 -40.25 -2.88
C GLY A 435 7.35 -40.94 -1.51
N ARG A 436 6.59 -40.36 -0.58
CA ARG A 436 6.09 -41.08 0.58
C ARG A 436 4.63 -41.41 0.41
#